data_656d54b67e14f798661459a19a74d09b
#
_entry.id   656d54b67e14f798661459a19a74d09b
#
_cell.length_a   1.000
_cell.length_b   1.000
_cell.length_c   1.000
_cell.angle_alpha   90.00
_cell.angle_beta   90.00
_cell.angle_gamma   90.00
#
_symmetry.space_group_name_H-M   'P 1'
#
loop_
_entity.id
_entity.type
_entity.pdbx_description
1 polymer ?
#
loop_
_entity_poly.entity_id
_entity_poly.type
_entity_poly.pdbx_seq_one_letter_code
_entity_poly.pdbx_strand_id
1 'polypeptide(L)'
;WLAVRVTSDGHSGTGKVQLIAPDGISVISDIDDTIKVTEIPAGPEIVVANTFLRDYRVAQEMVTRYREWSEAAFHYVSGGPWQMYDPLSEFLIDGEAGFPEGSFHMQNAPTNLFSRDSWKSLSNIVTNSKHTYEHKVTQITLLMERFPRRQFILVGDSGEKDPEVYRAIRETFPQQVRDIWIRDVVNDRELNPDRLSTMNVIPAATVKEGISEFE
;
A
#
# COMPACT_ATOMS: atom_id res chain seq x y z
N TRP A 1 -11.61 17.52 -3.10
CA TRP A 1 -11.69 16.72 -4.32
C TRP A 1 -12.49 17.43 -5.41
N LEU A 2 -11.99 17.37 -6.66
CA LEU A 2 -12.67 17.89 -7.85
C LEU A 2 -13.03 16.75 -8.78
N ALA A 3 -14.30 16.66 -9.17
CA ALA A 3 -14.71 15.76 -10.24
C ALA A 3 -14.20 16.29 -11.58
N VAL A 4 -13.57 15.43 -12.37
CA VAL A 4 -13.06 15.74 -13.69
C VAL A 4 -13.65 14.81 -14.73
N ARG A 5 -13.88 15.31 -15.94
CA ARG A 5 -14.23 14.51 -17.11
C ARG A 5 -13.10 14.60 -18.12
N VAL A 6 -12.63 13.47 -18.58
CA VAL A 6 -11.66 13.38 -19.66
C VAL A 6 -12.35 12.83 -20.91
N THR A 7 -12.16 13.47 -22.04
CA THR A 7 -12.73 13.05 -23.33
C THR A 7 -11.61 12.87 -24.35
N SER A 8 -11.68 11.81 -25.13
CA SER A 8 -10.81 11.53 -26.25
C SER A 8 -11.64 10.81 -27.33
N ASP A 9 -11.38 11.02 -28.56
CA ASP A 9 -12.00 10.44 -29.79
C ASP A 9 -13.10 9.41 -29.57
N GLY A 10 -14.31 9.87 -29.19
CA GLY A 10 -15.48 9.03 -28.97
C GLY A 10 -15.56 8.33 -27.62
N HIS A 11 -14.60 8.53 -26.73
CA HIS A 11 -14.59 7.97 -25.38
C HIS A 11 -14.63 9.09 -24.33
N SER A 12 -15.31 8.84 -23.22
CA SER A 12 -15.27 9.72 -22.06
C SER A 12 -15.13 8.91 -20.77
N GLY A 13 -14.30 9.40 -19.87
CA GLY A 13 -14.15 8.89 -18.52
C GLY A 13 -14.36 9.99 -17.49
N THR A 14 -14.71 9.60 -16.28
CA THR A 14 -14.78 10.49 -15.13
C THR A 14 -13.75 10.06 -14.09
N GLY A 15 -13.25 11.01 -13.33
CA GLY A 15 -12.31 10.75 -12.25
C GLY A 15 -12.37 11.88 -11.23
N LYS A 16 -11.58 11.73 -10.17
CA LYS A 16 -11.44 12.74 -9.12
C LYS A 16 -9.98 13.23 -9.06
N VAL A 17 -9.77 14.48 -8.78
CA VAL A 17 -8.47 15.11 -8.54
C VAL A 17 -8.47 15.68 -7.13
N GLN A 18 -7.51 15.27 -6.33
CA GLN A 18 -7.31 15.83 -5.00
C GLN A 18 -6.51 17.12 -5.09
N LEU A 19 -7.07 18.22 -4.60
CA LEU A 19 -6.32 19.45 -4.37
C LEU A 19 -5.71 19.41 -2.99
N ILE A 20 -4.39 19.40 -2.92
CA ILE A 20 -3.64 19.31 -1.68
C ILE A 20 -2.95 20.63 -1.43
N ALA A 21 -3.09 21.17 -0.22
CA ALA A 21 -2.35 22.37 0.18
C ALA A 21 -0.83 22.13 0.09
N PRO A 22 -0.04 23.16 -0.27
CA PRO A 22 1.41 22.99 -0.42
C PRO A 22 2.12 22.62 0.87
N ASP A 23 1.53 22.93 2.02
CA ASP A 23 2.04 22.63 3.37
C ASP A 23 1.13 21.61 4.06
N GLY A 24 1.60 21.02 5.16
CA GLY A 24 0.85 20.10 6.00
C GLY A 24 1.41 18.68 5.98
N ILE A 25 0.61 17.71 6.38
CA ILE A 25 1.02 16.32 6.53
C ILE A 25 0.42 15.48 5.39
N SER A 26 1.24 14.63 4.81
CA SER A 26 0.82 13.55 3.92
C SER A 26 1.16 12.20 4.52
N VAL A 27 0.30 11.21 4.34
CA VAL A 27 0.58 9.81 4.65
C VAL A 27 0.82 9.08 3.33
N ILE A 28 1.97 8.45 3.19
CA ILE A 28 2.25 7.51 2.10
C ILE A 28 2.13 6.11 2.70
N SER A 29 1.18 5.35 2.20
CA SER A 29 0.85 4.02 2.69
C SER A 29 1.06 2.98 1.61
N ASP A 30 1.71 1.89 1.97
CA ASP A 30 1.56 0.63 1.26
C ASP A 30 0.16 0.04 1.50
N ILE A 31 -0.23 -0.96 0.71
CA ILE A 31 -1.55 -1.62 0.77
C ILE A 31 -1.44 -3.06 1.30
N ASP A 32 -0.70 -3.91 0.58
CA ASP A 32 -0.64 -5.34 0.84
C ASP A 32 0.12 -5.63 2.13
N ASP A 33 -0.45 -6.44 3.01
CA ASP A 33 0.04 -6.71 4.37
C ASP A 33 0.25 -5.48 5.27
N THR A 34 -0.02 -4.27 4.77
CA THR A 34 -0.05 -3.03 5.56
C THR A 34 -1.45 -2.72 6.06
N ILE A 35 -2.42 -2.53 5.16
CA ILE A 35 -3.83 -2.22 5.50
C ILE A 35 -4.80 -3.30 5.04
N LYS A 36 -4.43 -4.08 4.03
CA LYS A 36 -5.12 -5.26 3.53
C LYS A 36 -4.28 -6.50 3.84
N VAL A 37 -4.86 -7.51 4.47
CA VAL A 37 -4.17 -8.77 4.78
C VAL A 37 -4.05 -9.61 3.53
N THR A 38 -2.84 -9.74 3.01
CA THR A 38 -2.52 -10.49 1.77
C THR A 38 -1.72 -11.74 2.07
N GLU A 39 -0.97 -11.76 3.19
CA GLU A 39 -0.11 -12.86 3.63
C GLU A 39 1.02 -13.16 2.62
N ILE A 40 1.69 -12.09 2.12
CA ILE A 40 2.80 -12.20 1.16
C ILE A 40 3.90 -13.16 1.64
N PRO A 41 4.31 -13.17 2.91
CA PRO A 41 5.31 -14.12 3.41
C PRO A 41 4.88 -15.59 3.35
N ALA A 42 3.57 -15.88 3.23
CA ALA A 42 3.06 -17.26 3.14
C ALA A 42 3.24 -17.91 1.75
N GLY A 43 3.68 -17.12 0.77
CA GLY A 43 4.04 -17.60 -0.56
C GLY A 43 3.01 -17.29 -1.66
N PRO A 44 3.41 -17.49 -2.93
CA PRO A 44 2.68 -16.96 -4.08
C PRO A 44 1.27 -17.54 -4.25
N GLU A 45 1.03 -18.78 -3.87
CA GLU A 45 -0.31 -19.41 -3.99
C GLU A 45 -1.32 -18.74 -3.04
N ILE A 46 -0.89 -18.42 -1.81
CA ILE A 46 -1.72 -17.73 -0.82
C ILE A 46 -1.95 -16.29 -1.25
N VAL A 47 -0.92 -15.61 -1.75
CA VAL A 47 -1.01 -14.24 -2.27
C VAL A 47 -2.04 -14.16 -3.41
N VAL A 48 -1.96 -15.07 -4.38
CA VAL A 48 -2.94 -15.14 -5.50
C VAL A 48 -4.36 -15.38 -4.98
N ALA A 49 -4.52 -16.31 -4.02
CA ALA A 49 -5.83 -16.58 -3.44
C ALA A 49 -6.40 -15.35 -2.71
N ASN A 50 -5.60 -14.67 -1.87
CA ASN A 50 -6.03 -13.51 -1.10
C ASN A 50 -6.19 -12.24 -1.95
N THR A 51 -5.59 -12.20 -3.14
CA THR A 51 -5.69 -11.07 -4.04
C THR A 51 -6.85 -11.18 -5.03
N PHE A 52 -7.17 -12.40 -5.50
CA PHE A 52 -8.09 -12.59 -6.62
C PHE A 52 -9.28 -13.51 -6.34
N LEU A 53 -9.21 -14.38 -5.32
CA LEU A 53 -10.19 -15.45 -5.12
C LEU A 53 -10.95 -15.36 -3.80
N ARG A 54 -10.50 -14.55 -2.87
CA ARG A 54 -11.09 -14.39 -1.53
C ARG A 54 -11.52 -12.95 -1.31
N ASP A 55 -12.45 -12.78 -0.38
CA ASP A 55 -12.81 -11.44 0.11
C ASP A 55 -11.60 -10.79 0.79
N TYR A 56 -11.41 -9.49 0.54
CA TYR A 56 -10.33 -8.75 1.16
C TYR A 56 -10.57 -8.59 2.66
N ARG A 57 -9.49 -8.74 3.42
CA ARG A 57 -9.51 -8.61 4.89
C ARG A 57 -8.74 -7.38 5.32
N VAL A 58 -9.34 -6.62 6.23
CA VAL A 58 -8.74 -5.41 6.80
C VAL A 58 -7.75 -5.76 7.90
N ALA A 59 -6.58 -5.12 7.94
CA ALA A 59 -5.71 -5.09 9.10
C ALA A 59 -6.31 -4.15 10.15
N GLN A 60 -7.11 -4.70 11.06
CA GLN A 60 -7.96 -3.94 11.99
C GLN A 60 -7.17 -3.00 12.91
N GLU A 61 -5.96 -3.39 13.31
CA GLU A 61 -5.04 -2.59 14.11
C GLU A 61 -4.62 -1.29 13.41
N MET A 62 -4.68 -1.26 12.08
CA MET A 62 -4.31 -0.08 11.28
C MET A 62 -5.43 0.94 11.16
N VAL A 63 -6.69 0.51 11.20
CA VAL A 63 -7.86 1.41 11.04
C VAL A 63 -7.85 2.55 12.06
N THR A 64 -7.61 2.21 13.33
CA THR A 64 -7.55 3.23 14.40
C THR A 64 -6.43 4.23 14.16
N ARG A 65 -5.25 3.75 13.73
CA ARG A 65 -4.10 4.59 13.46
C ARG A 65 -4.35 5.57 12.31
N TYR A 66 -5.00 5.13 11.24
CA TYR A 66 -5.31 6.00 10.10
C TYR A 66 -6.34 7.09 10.44
N ARG A 67 -7.26 6.81 11.36
CA ARG A 67 -8.21 7.82 11.87
C ARG A 67 -7.53 8.94 12.66
N GLU A 68 -6.41 8.65 13.31
CA GLU A 68 -5.62 9.68 14.01
C GLU A 68 -4.98 10.68 13.02
N TRP A 69 -4.80 10.30 11.77
CA TRP A 69 -4.26 11.14 10.70
C TRP A 69 -5.32 11.67 9.73
N SER A 70 -6.58 11.75 10.13
CA SER A 70 -7.72 12.12 9.27
C SER A 70 -7.55 13.45 8.53
N GLU A 71 -6.77 14.39 9.07
CA GLU A 71 -6.47 15.69 8.44
C GLU A 71 -5.32 15.62 7.42
N ALA A 72 -4.65 14.50 7.28
CA ALA A 72 -3.57 14.33 6.32
C ALA A 72 -4.10 14.06 4.90
N ALA A 73 -3.27 14.37 3.90
CA ALA A 73 -3.50 13.87 2.54
C ALA A 73 -2.94 12.46 2.42
N PHE A 74 -3.70 11.53 1.81
CA PHE A 74 -3.31 10.14 1.69
C PHE A 74 -2.85 9.79 0.26
N HIS A 75 -1.80 8.97 0.18
CA HIS A 75 -1.23 8.44 -1.05
C HIS A 75 -0.96 6.94 -0.86
N TYR A 76 -1.65 6.08 -1.60
CA TYR A 76 -1.48 4.64 -1.56
C TYR A 76 -0.51 4.20 -2.65
N VAL A 77 0.65 3.67 -2.25
CA VAL A 77 1.71 3.22 -3.15
C VAL A 77 1.82 1.70 -3.06
N SER A 78 1.39 1.00 -4.09
CA SER A 78 1.35 -0.47 -4.11
C SER A 78 2.22 -1.05 -5.23
N GLY A 79 2.83 -2.20 -4.96
CA GLY A 79 3.45 -3.04 -5.97
C GLY A 79 2.45 -3.73 -6.90
N GLY A 80 1.16 -3.66 -6.61
CA GLY A 80 0.10 -4.23 -7.42
C GLY A 80 -0.17 -3.46 -8.72
N PRO A 81 -0.72 -4.12 -9.75
CA PRO A 81 -1.01 -3.51 -11.04
C PRO A 81 -2.29 -2.66 -11.02
N TRP A 82 -2.38 -1.66 -11.92
CA TRP A 82 -3.55 -0.77 -12.06
C TRP A 82 -4.88 -1.50 -12.30
N GLN A 83 -4.85 -2.72 -12.81
CA GLN A 83 -6.05 -3.55 -13.00
C GLN A 83 -6.72 -3.94 -11.66
N MET A 84 -6.01 -3.78 -10.53
CA MET A 84 -6.53 -4.01 -9.19
C MET A 84 -7.16 -2.76 -8.57
N TYR A 85 -7.15 -1.62 -9.27
CA TYR A 85 -7.62 -0.35 -8.73
C TYR A 85 -9.08 -0.40 -8.26
N ASP A 86 -9.99 -0.84 -9.13
CA ASP A 86 -11.43 -0.83 -8.82
C ASP A 86 -11.76 -1.64 -7.56
N PRO A 87 -11.37 -2.94 -7.45
CA PRO A 87 -11.65 -3.72 -6.25
C PRO A 87 -10.91 -3.19 -5.00
N LEU A 88 -9.71 -2.63 -5.14
CA LEU A 88 -9.00 -2.04 -4.01
C LEU A 88 -9.63 -0.72 -3.56
N SER A 89 -10.06 0.13 -4.48
CA SER A 89 -10.73 1.39 -4.18
C SER A 89 -12.06 1.14 -3.47
N GLU A 90 -12.86 0.21 -3.99
CA GLU A 90 -14.12 -0.20 -3.35
C GLU A 90 -13.88 -0.73 -1.93
N PHE A 91 -12.91 -1.62 -1.75
CA PHE A 91 -12.58 -2.19 -0.45
C PHE A 91 -12.09 -1.14 0.56
N LEU A 92 -11.17 -0.28 0.16
CA LEU A 92 -10.48 0.64 1.09
C LEU A 92 -11.32 1.88 1.41
N ILE A 93 -12.01 2.43 0.42
CA ILE A 93 -12.63 3.76 0.51
C ILE A 93 -14.14 3.65 0.64
N ASP A 94 -14.78 2.89 -0.23
CA ASP A 94 -16.24 2.80 -0.31
C ASP A 94 -16.82 1.71 0.61
N GLY A 95 -15.97 0.75 1.01
CA GLY A 95 -16.33 -0.39 1.86
C GLY A 95 -16.31 -0.10 3.37
N GLU A 96 -16.50 -1.16 4.16
CA GLU A 96 -16.49 -1.10 5.64
C GLU A 96 -15.08 -0.85 6.23
N ALA A 97 -14.03 -0.95 5.42
CA ALA A 97 -12.65 -0.74 5.86
C ALA A 97 -12.45 0.67 6.42
N GLY A 98 -13.07 1.69 5.80
CA GLY A 98 -13.12 3.06 6.30
C GLY A 98 -11.75 3.74 6.36
N PHE A 99 -10.85 3.42 5.42
CA PHE A 99 -9.60 4.15 5.24
C PHE A 99 -9.85 5.48 4.53
N PRO A 100 -9.04 6.51 4.79
CA PRO A 100 -9.19 7.82 4.16
C PRO A 100 -9.06 7.78 2.64
N GLU A 101 -9.87 8.58 1.94
CA GLU A 101 -9.73 8.73 0.49
C GLU A 101 -8.36 9.31 0.13
N GLY A 102 -7.68 8.74 -0.88
CA GLY A 102 -6.33 9.12 -1.28
C GLY A 102 -6.02 8.83 -2.74
N SER A 103 -4.87 9.31 -3.22
CA SER A 103 -4.37 8.96 -4.55
C SER A 103 -3.73 7.58 -4.57
N PHE A 104 -3.89 6.85 -5.67
CA PHE A 104 -3.26 5.55 -5.88
C PHE A 104 -2.07 5.67 -6.83
N HIS A 105 -1.00 4.94 -6.51
CA HIS A 105 0.25 4.88 -7.27
C HIS A 105 0.62 3.41 -7.46
N MET A 106 0.12 2.82 -8.53
CA MET A 106 0.21 1.39 -8.82
C MET A 106 1.13 1.12 -10.00
N GLN A 107 1.50 -0.14 -10.20
CA GLN A 107 2.38 -0.52 -11.29
C GLN A 107 1.61 -0.65 -12.62
N ASN A 108 2.29 -0.30 -13.72
CA ASN A 108 1.80 -0.62 -15.06
C ASN A 108 2.15 -2.08 -15.38
N ALA A 109 1.15 -2.92 -15.54
CA ALA A 109 1.32 -4.28 -16.02
C ALA A 109 0.95 -4.41 -17.51
N PRO A 110 1.54 -5.36 -18.24
CA PRO A 110 1.13 -5.65 -19.62
C PRO A 110 -0.35 -6.01 -19.68
N THR A 111 -1.06 -5.46 -20.66
CA THR A 111 -2.52 -5.40 -20.76
C THR A 111 -3.26 -6.72 -20.94
N ASN A 112 -2.60 -7.85 -21.02
CA ASN A 112 -3.24 -9.13 -21.38
C ASN A 112 -3.35 -10.09 -20.16
N LEU A 113 -4.20 -9.74 -19.18
CA LEU A 113 -4.39 -10.50 -17.94
C LEU A 113 -5.23 -11.78 -18.08
N PHE A 114 -5.79 -12.06 -19.25
CA PHE A 114 -6.71 -13.20 -19.47
C PHE A 114 -6.05 -14.46 -20.04
N SER A 115 -4.71 -14.49 -20.20
CA SER A 115 -4.01 -15.71 -20.61
C SER A 115 -3.43 -16.47 -19.40
N ARG A 116 -3.26 -17.80 -19.52
CA ARG A 116 -2.60 -18.62 -18.50
C ARG A 116 -1.16 -18.12 -18.16
N ASP A 117 -0.48 -17.54 -19.13
CA ASP A 117 0.86 -16.97 -18.95
C ASP A 117 0.81 -15.64 -18.20
N SER A 118 -0.31 -14.94 -18.24
CA SER A 118 -0.52 -13.69 -17.49
C SER A 118 -0.66 -13.91 -15.99
N TRP A 119 -1.22 -15.05 -15.55
CA TRP A 119 -1.26 -15.39 -14.12
C TRP A 119 0.13 -15.60 -13.54
N LYS A 120 1.05 -16.23 -14.30
CA LYS A 120 2.47 -16.34 -13.92
C LYS A 120 3.15 -14.97 -13.91
N SER A 121 2.79 -14.11 -14.86
CA SER A 121 3.31 -12.74 -14.91
C SER A 121 2.81 -11.88 -13.75
N LEU A 122 1.55 -12.02 -13.34
CA LEU A 122 0.99 -11.33 -12.17
C LEU A 122 1.63 -11.80 -10.87
N SER A 123 1.79 -13.11 -10.67
CA SER A 123 2.50 -13.61 -9.49
C SER A 123 3.95 -13.11 -9.47
N ASN A 124 4.62 -13.03 -10.62
CA ASN A 124 5.96 -12.48 -10.73
C ASN A 124 6.02 -10.97 -10.45
N ILE A 125 5.01 -10.20 -10.85
CA ILE A 125 4.93 -8.75 -10.55
C ILE A 125 4.80 -8.55 -9.04
N VAL A 126 3.89 -9.28 -8.39
CA VAL A 126 3.63 -9.18 -6.95
C VAL A 126 4.81 -9.73 -6.12
N THR A 127 5.51 -10.76 -6.60
CA THR A 127 6.59 -11.42 -5.86
C THR A 127 8.00 -10.93 -6.20
N ASN A 128 8.18 -10.08 -7.22
CA ASN A 128 9.48 -9.52 -7.58
C ASN A 128 9.86 -8.35 -6.65
N SER A 129 10.43 -8.68 -5.52
CA SER A 129 10.81 -7.72 -4.48
C SER A 129 11.73 -6.59 -4.96
N LYS A 130 12.58 -6.83 -5.98
CA LYS A 130 13.46 -5.79 -6.53
C LYS A 130 12.65 -4.76 -7.33
N HIS A 131 11.75 -5.22 -8.19
CA HIS A 131 10.92 -4.34 -9.01
C HIS A 131 9.94 -3.52 -8.14
N THR A 132 9.33 -4.16 -7.13
CA THR A 132 8.48 -3.47 -6.14
C THR A 132 9.27 -2.41 -5.37
N TYR A 133 10.49 -2.72 -4.94
CA TYR A 133 11.38 -1.75 -4.29
C TYR A 133 11.64 -0.52 -5.16
N GLU A 134 12.08 -0.73 -6.41
CA GLU A 134 12.39 0.36 -7.36
C GLU A 134 11.16 1.21 -7.67
N HIS A 135 9.99 0.56 -7.83
CA HIS A 135 8.71 1.25 -8.04
C HIS A 135 8.35 2.12 -6.83
N LYS A 136 8.35 1.55 -5.61
CA LYS A 136 8.01 2.29 -4.39
C LYS A 136 8.97 3.49 -4.20
N VAL A 137 10.27 3.31 -4.33
CA VAL A 137 11.25 4.41 -4.23
C VAL A 137 10.93 5.50 -5.26
N THR A 138 10.68 5.14 -6.50
CA THR A 138 10.38 6.10 -7.57
C THR A 138 9.11 6.89 -7.27
N GLN A 139 8.00 6.22 -6.92
CA GLN A 139 6.72 6.90 -6.68
C GLN A 139 6.77 7.80 -5.45
N ILE A 140 7.44 7.36 -4.38
CA ILE A 140 7.60 8.17 -3.16
C ILE A 140 8.47 9.39 -3.44
N THR A 141 9.57 9.23 -4.18
CA THR A 141 10.43 10.35 -4.59
C THR A 141 9.63 11.39 -5.37
N LEU A 142 8.85 10.97 -6.38
CA LEU A 142 8.02 11.88 -7.17
C LEU A 142 6.99 12.64 -6.32
N LEU A 143 6.41 11.99 -5.31
CA LEU A 143 5.48 12.64 -4.38
C LEU A 143 6.18 13.70 -3.52
N MET A 144 7.35 13.37 -2.97
CA MET A 144 8.11 14.29 -2.13
C MET A 144 8.65 15.50 -2.91
N GLU A 145 9.13 15.28 -4.13
CA GLU A 145 9.56 16.37 -5.03
C GLU A 145 8.39 17.27 -5.45
N ARG A 146 7.20 16.69 -5.69
CA ARG A 146 5.99 17.45 -6.01
C ARG A 146 5.50 18.32 -4.86
N PHE A 147 5.70 17.88 -3.63
CA PHE A 147 5.24 18.56 -2.42
C PHE A 147 6.40 18.89 -1.46
N PRO A 148 7.36 19.75 -1.84
CA PRO A 148 8.62 19.94 -1.12
C PRO A 148 8.47 20.58 0.27
N ARG A 149 7.32 21.15 0.59
CA ARG A 149 7.05 21.78 1.90
C ARG A 149 6.18 20.93 2.82
N ARG A 150 5.72 19.76 2.36
CA ARG A 150 4.94 18.84 3.19
C ARG A 150 5.85 17.91 3.99
N GLN A 151 5.35 17.49 5.13
CA GLN A 151 5.96 16.40 5.90
C GLN A 151 5.22 15.10 5.64
N PHE A 152 5.94 14.00 5.60
CA PHE A 152 5.41 12.70 5.25
C PHE A 152 5.54 11.70 6.39
N ILE A 153 4.45 10.96 6.63
CA ILE A 153 4.42 9.75 7.43
C ILE A 153 4.41 8.59 6.43
N LEU A 154 5.38 7.69 6.56
CA LEU A 154 5.50 6.51 5.71
C LEU A 154 4.98 5.30 6.47
N VAL A 155 4.09 4.51 5.87
CA VAL A 155 3.43 3.37 6.51
C VAL A 155 3.53 2.15 5.61
N GLY A 156 4.07 1.06 6.13
CA GLY A 156 4.31 -0.18 5.41
C GLY A 156 4.34 -1.40 6.33
N ASP A 157 4.81 -2.51 5.82
CA ASP A 157 4.91 -3.78 6.53
C ASP A 157 6.34 -4.33 6.56
N SER A 158 6.58 -5.34 7.43
CA SER A 158 7.87 -6.00 7.56
C SER A 158 8.04 -7.21 6.62
N GLY A 159 6.99 -7.70 5.99
CA GLY A 159 7.02 -8.88 5.11
C GLY A 159 7.65 -8.59 3.75
N GLU A 160 7.59 -7.33 3.30
CA GLU A 160 8.22 -6.85 2.08
C GLU A 160 9.47 -6.00 2.36
N LYS A 161 9.84 -5.12 1.43
CA LYS A 161 11.02 -4.25 1.49
C LYS A 161 10.72 -2.83 2.00
N ASP A 162 9.57 -2.61 2.62
CA ASP A 162 9.18 -1.30 3.09
C ASP A 162 10.16 -0.69 4.10
N PRO A 163 10.72 -1.44 5.07
CA PRO A 163 11.75 -0.89 5.94
C PRO A 163 12.97 -0.36 5.19
N GLU A 164 13.44 -1.08 4.16
CA GLU A 164 14.58 -0.70 3.34
C GLU A 164 14.23 0.50 2.43
N VAL A 165 13.06 0.50 1.80
CA VAL A 165 12.55 1.62 0.99
C VAL A 165 12.48 2.89 1.83
N TYR A 166 11.85 2.83 2.98
CA TYR A 166 11.60 4.02 3.80
C TYR A 166 12.88 4.55 4.46
N ARG A 167 13.84 3.67 4.75
CA ARG A 167 15.18 4.11 5.19
C ARG A 167 15.88 4.90 4.09
N ALA A 168 15.92 4.39 2.86
CA ALA A 168 16.53 5.07 1.71
C ALA A 168 15.83 6.42 1.41
N ILE A 169 14.50 6.48 1.52
CA ILE A 169 13.74 7.71 1.38
C ILE A 169 14.07 8.71 2.49
N ARG A 170 14.17 8.29 3.74
CA ARG A 170 14.55 9.17 4.86
C ARG A 170 15.97 9.71 4.69
N GLU A 171 16.90 8.92 4.18
CA GLU A 171 18.26 9.36 3.89
C GLU A 171 18.29 10.41 2.78
N THR A 172 17.41 10.29 1.78
CA THR A 172 17.33 11.25 0.66
C THR A 172 16.56 12.52 1.05
N PHE A 173 15.49 12.40 1.84
CA PHE A 173 14.60 13.51 2.23
C PHE A 173 14.47 13.65 3.76
N PRO A 174 15.57 13.85 4.51
CA PRO A 174 15.55 13.81 5.97
C PRO A 174 14.67 14.88 6.62
N GLN A 175 14.42 16.01 5.93
CA GLN A 175 13.58 17.09 6.42
C GLN A 175 12.09 16.90 6.14
N GLN A 176 11.75 15.99 5.22
CA GLN A 176 10.37 15.72 4.84
C GLN A 176 9.81 14.47 5.51
N VAL A 177 10.64 13.47 5.84
CA VAL A 177 10.18 12.25 6.53
C VAL A 177 10.05 12.52 8.02
N ARG A 178 8.80 12.70 8.47
CA ARG A 178 8.45 12.90 9.87
C ARG A 178 8.53 11.62 10.68
N ASP A 179 7.81 10.57 10.23
CA ASP A 179 7.68 9.30 10.92
C ASP A 179 7.70 8.14 9.91
N ILE A 180 8.17 6.97 10.35
CA ILE A 180 8.00 5.70 9.65
C ILE A 180 7.28 4.74 10.60
N TRP A 181 6.22 4.10 10.10
CA TRP A 181 5.42 3.11 10.81
C TRP A 181 5.44 1.79 10.04
N ILE A 182 5.80 0.71 10.73
CA ILE A 182 5.87 -0.64 10.14
C ILE A 182 4.94 -1.58 10.90
N ARG A 183 4.00 -2.17 10.16
CA ARG A 183 3.21 -3.31 10.65
C ARG A 183 4.09 -4.55 10.62
N ASP A 184 4.37 -5.12 11.76
CA ASP A 184 5.30 -6.25 11.89
C ASP A 184 4.58 -7.58 11.67
N VAL A 185 4.63 -8.09 10.46
CA VAL A 185 3.95 -9.32 10.02
C VAL A 185 4.84 -10.56 10.06
N VAL A 186 6.18 -10.39 10.18
CA VAL A 186 7.15 -11.50 10.23
C VAL A 186 7.93 -11.56 11.55
N ASN A 187 7.48 -10.80 12.55
CA ASN A 187 8.13 -10.71 13.87
C ASN A 187 9.59 -10.20 13.82
N ASP A 188 9.87 -9.27 12.92
CA ASP A 188 11.20 -8.66 12.80
C ASP A 188 11.61 -7.86 14.04
N ARG A 189 10.63 -7.38 14.81
CA ARG A 189 10.90 -6.74 16.10
C ARG A 189 11.73 -7.63 17.05
N GLU A 190 11.53 -8.93 17.00
CA GLU A 190 12.26 -9.90 17.83
C GLU A 190 13.40 -10.56 17.05
N LEU A 191 13.17 -10.91 15.76
CA LEU A 191 14.10 -11.69 14.96
C LEU A 191 15.21 -10.85 14.32
N ASN A 192 14.89 -9.62 13.90
CA ASN A 192 15.79 -8.69 13.20
C ASN A 192 15.60 -7.25 13.67
N PRO A 193 15.78 -6.92 14.97
CA PRO A 193 15.44 -5.60 15.52
C PRO A 193 16.16 -4.44 14.81
N ASP A 194 17.35 -4.65 14.30
CA ASP A 194 18.12 -3.64 13.58
C ASP A 194 17.44 -3.21 12.27
N ARG A 195 16.67 -4.11 11.65
CA ARG A 195 15.93 -3.82 10.42
C ARG A 195 14.86 -2.74 10.66
N LEU A 196 14.26 -2.73 11.84
CA LEU A 196 13.20 -1.79 12.23
C LEU A 196 13.71 -0.66 13.12
N SER A 197 15.03 -0.52 13.27
CA SER A 197 15.64 0.54 14.10
C SER A 197 15.18 1.93 13.60
N THR A 198 14.87 2.82 14.54
CA THR A 198 14.36 4.19 14.26
C THR A 198 12.98 4.26 13.60
N MET A 199 12.22 3.16 13.59
CA MET A 199 10.85 3.09 13.08
C MET A 199 9.86 2.79 14.22
N ASN A 200 8.63 3.24 14.05
CA ASN A 200 7.54 2.87 14.94
C ASN A 200 6.99 1.51 14.48
N VAL A 201 6.83 0.59 15.41
CA VAL A 201 6.40 -0.78 15.09
C VAL A 201 5.01 -1.04 15.63
N ILE A 202 4.13 -1.53 14.76
CA ILE A 202 2.78 -1.98 15.10
C ILE A 202 2.77 -3.50 14.98
N PRO A 203 2.57 -4.25 16.07
CA PRO A 203 2.44 -5.70 15.98
C PRO A 203 1.23 -6.08 15.12
N ALA A 204 1.40 -6.98 14.16
CA ALA A 204 0.27 -7.54 13.44
C ALA A 204 -0.60 -8.35 14.41
N ALA A 205 -1.92 -8.17 14.32
CA ALA A 205 -2.85 -9.01 15.07
C ALA A 205 -2.68 -10.46 14.63
N THR A 206 -2.43 -11.36 15.57
CA THR A 206 -2.37 -12.79 15.29
C THR A 206 -3.76 -13.24 14.85
N VAL A 207 -3.91 -13.66 13.61
CA VAL A 207 -5.12 -14.32 13.16
C VAL A 207 -5.18 -15.66 13.91
N LYS A 208 -5.99 -15.73 14.97
CA LYS A 208 -6.35 -17.04 15.52
C LYS A 208 -7.19 -17.71 14.43
N GLU A 209 -6.62 -18.68 13.74
CA GLU A 209 -7.40 -19.61 12.94
C GLU A 209 -8.49 -20.18 13.84
N GLY A 210 -9.72 -19.76 13.59
CA GLY A 210 -10.88 -20.43 14.12
C GLY A 210 -10.93 -21.80 13.46
N ILE A 211 -10.35 -22.80 14.09
CA ILE A 211 -10.63 -24.18 13.81
C ILE A 211 -12.12 -24.35 14.16
N SER A 212 -12.98 -24.21 13.17
CA SER A 212 -14.35 -24.72 13.28
C SER A 212 -14.23 -26.24 13.27
N GLU A 213 -14.30 -26.84 14.45
CA GLU A 213 -14.62 -28.25 14.61
C GLU A 213 -15.99 -28.47 13.93
N PHE A 214 -15.94 -29.03 12.75
CA PHE A 214 -17.13 -29.71 12.20
C PHE A 214 -17.13 -31.11 12.80
N GLU A 215 -17.90 -31.33 13.87
CA GLU A 215 -18.51 -32.62 14.19
C GLU A 215 -19.70 -32.89 13.27
#